data_bbe695b5f6e199f7b09f16aae20f7829
#
_entry.id   bbe695b5f6e199f7b09f16aae20f7829
#
_cell.length_a   1.000
_cell.length_b   1.000
_cell.length_c   1.000
_cell.angle_alpha   90.00
_cell.angle_beta   90.00
_cell.angle_gamma   90.00
#
_symmetry.space_group_name_H-M   'P 1'
#
loop_
_entity.id
_entity.type
_entity.pdbx_description
1 polymer ?
#
loop_
_entity_poly.entity_id
_entity_poly.type
_entity_poly.pdbx_seq_one_letter_code
_entity_poly.pdbx_strand_id
1 'polypeptide(L)'
;SPALLSCDESDAGSRKIRKLAPLAGRYDVVIAGGGPAGFIAAIAAARQGAKTAIVERYGFFGGMATIGYVAPISVFALKNELVIGGIPWEFVKRLESMGGAFIEWPKANIDFDVELYKLCCQRMIREAGVDMYMHSAMIGCEMEGKRIETVIIENKNGLETLASKVFIDCTGDGDLAHMADVPMQPNPGGELQPSSYCFILSGVDTESELLNRCMYHNGINGPSQCKPVREKLLAMKAAGADLPDFGGPWFNNVMHKGSVAVNITRRAADATDNRNFSAAECQLREKGIKVRVVAGSMKGVEA
;
A
#
# COMPACT_ATOMS: atom_id res chain seq x y z
N SER A 1 1.66 -18.52 -35.16
CA SER A 1 2.44 -17.51 -35.90
C SER A 1 2.64 -16.33 -34.97
N PRO A 2 3.85 -15.76 -34.83
CA PRO A 2 4.05 -14.61 -33.99
C PRO A 2 3.34 -13.40 -34.62
N ALA A 3 2.57 -12.68 -33.81
CA ALA A 3 1.91 -11.45 -34.23
C ALA A 3 2.97 -10.40 -34.60
N LEU A 4 2.97 -9.98 -35.82
CA LEU A 4 3.82 -8.93 -36.35
C LEU A 4 3.45 -7.59 -35.70
N LEU A 5 4.41 -6.95 -35.06
CA LEU A 5 4.33 -5.55 -34.69
C LEU A 5 4.36 -4.70 -35.99
N SER A 6 3.25 -4.06 -36.33
CA SER A 6 3.26 -3.02 -37.36
C SER A 6 3.40 -1.65 -36.69
N CYS A 7 4.40 -0.88 -37.11
CA CYS A 7 4.55 0.52 -36.74
C CYS A 7 4.06 1.38 -37.88
N ASP A 8 3.09 2.25 -37.64
CA ASP A 8 2.77 3.36 -38.53
C ASP A 8 3.54 4.60 -38.08
N GLU A 9 4.39 5.13 -38.92
CA GLU A 9 5.12 6.40 -38.72
C GLU A 9 4.23 7.57 -39.16
N SER A 10 3.46 8.15 -38.26
CA SER A 10 2.68 9.35 -38.62
C SER A 10 2.63 10.46 -37.58
N ASP A 11 3.53 10.43 -36.57
CA ASP A 11 3.68 11.60 -35.70
C ASP A 11 5.06 11.64 -35.08
N ALA A 12 5.73 12.81 -35.09
CA ALA A 12 7.09 12.98 -34.63
C ALA A 12 7.15 12.81 -33.09
N GLY A 13 7.13 11.56 -32.62
CA GLY A 13 7.33 11.23 -31.20
C GLY A 13 6.44 10.11 -30.64
N SER A 14 5.35 9.71 -31.28
CA SER A 14 4.53 8.59 -30.82
C SER A 14 4.51 7.44 -31.82
N ARG A 15 4.62 6.21 -31.34
CA ARG A 15 4.47 4.98 -32.15
C ARG A 15 3.21 4.26 -31.75
N LYS A 16 2.34 3.97 -32.71
CA LYS A 16 1.18 3.09 -32.48
C LYS A 16 1.65 1.64 -32.45
N ILE A 17 1.47 0.98 -31.31
CA ILE A 17 1.71 -0.45 -31.17
C ILE A 17 0.36 -1.14 -31.23
N ARG A 18 0.14 -1.97 -32.28
CA ARG A 18 -1.03 -2.85 -32.37
C ARG A 18 -0.64 -4.24 -31.88
N LYS A 19 -1.21 -4.71 -30.80
CA LYS A 19 -1.03 -6.06 -30.27
C LYS A 19 -2.40 -6.64 -29.97
N LEU A 20 -2.63 -7.88 -30.36
CA LEU A 20 -3.85 -8.59 -29.99
C LEU A 20 -3.81 -8.88 -28.48
N ALA A 21 -4.85 -8.49 -27.79
CA ALA A 21 -5.07 -8.80 -26.39
C ALA A 21 -6.25 -9.77 -26.29
N PRO A 22 -5.99 -11.10 -26.20
CA PRO A 22 -7.06 -12.09 -26.11
C PRO A 22 -7.88 -11.92 -24.83
N LEU A 23 -9.16 -12.27 -24.92
CA LEU A 23 -10.03 -12.29 -23.76
C LEU A 23 -9.64 -13.45 -22.82
N ALA A 24 -9.10 -13.13 -21.65
CA ALA A 24 -8.69 -14.12 -20.65
C ALA A 24 -9.84 -14.55 -19.74
N GLY A 25 -10.87 -13.70 -19.57
CA GLY A 25 -12.00 -14.06 -18.72
C GLY A 25 -13.20 -13.13 -18.84
N ARG A 26 -14.36 -13.69 -18.41
CA ARG A 26 -15.61 -12.92 -18.25
C ARG A 26 -16.11 -13.09 -16.81
N TYR A 27 -16.45 -11.98 -16.18
CA TYR A 27 -16.80 -11.89 -14.77
C TYR A 27 -18.09 -11.07 -14.58
N ASP A 28 -18.67 -11.20 -13.39
CA ASP A 28 -19.69 -10.25 -12.94
C ASP A 28 -19.04 -9.01 -12.35
N VAL A 29 -17.93 -9.21 -11.62
CA VAL A 29 -17.17 -8.12 -10.99
C VAL A 29 -15.68 -8.32 -11.22
N VAL A 30 -14.99 -7.26 -11.66
CA VAL A 30 -13.52 -7.19 -11.71
C VAL A 30 -13.04 -6.09 -10.77
N ILE A 31 -12.14 -6.45 -9.87
CA ILE A 31 -11.51 -5.54 -8.92
C ILE A 31 -10.14 -5.11 -9.46
N ALA A 32 -9.95 -3.82 -9.62
CA ALA A 32 -8.69 -3.20 -10.01
C ALA A 32 -7.87 -2.84 -8.77
N GLY A 33 -6.79 -3.57 -8.52
CA GLY A 33 -5.91 -3.38 -7.36
C GLY A 33 -6.26 -4.27 -6.17
N GLY A 34 -5.25 -4.93 -5.62
CA GLY A 34 -5.35 -5.87 -4.50
C GLY A 34 -4.96 -5.30 -3.13
N GLY A 35 -5.06 -3.97 -2.97
CA GLY A 35 -4.86 -3.29 -1.69
C GLY A 35 -5.95 -3.60 -0.66
N PRO A 36 -5.94 -2.92 0.52
CA PRO A 36 -6.91 -3.18 1.59
C PRO A 36 -8.37 -3.09 1.13
N ALA A 37 -8.71 -2.11 0.30
CA ALA A 37 -10.06 -1.97 -0.27
C ALA A 37 -10.37 -3.10 -1.25
N GLY A 38 -9.40 -3.46 -2.12
CA GLY A 38 -9.62 -4.40 -3.21
C GLY A 38 -9.86 -5.83 -2.74
N PHE A 39 -9.03 -6.36 -1.84
CA PHE A 39 -9.24 -7.73 -1.37
C PHE A 39 -10.54 -7.89 -0.58
N ILE A 40 -10.94 -6.87 0.20
CA ILE A 40 -12.22 -6.88 0.91
C ILE A 40 -13.38 -6.81 -0.08
N ALA A 41 -13.31 -5.92 -1.10
CA ALA A 41 -14.34 -5.81 -2.12
C ALA A 41 -14.50 -7.13 -2.92
N ALA A 42 -13.38 -7.76 -3.28
CA ALA A 42 -13.38 -9.04 -3.99
C ALA A 42 -14.08 -10.15 -3.19
N ILE A 43 -13.73 -10.28 -1.90
CA ILE A 43 -14.36 -11.25 -1.00
C ILE A 43 -15.86 -10.95 -0.85
N ALA A 44 -16.21 -9.67 -0.68
CA ALA A 44 -17.61 -9.28 -0.54
C ALA A 44 -18.44 -9.62 -1.78
N ALA A 45 -17.95 -9.29 -2.98
CA ALA A 45 -18.64 -9.60 -4.23
C ALA A 45 -18.81 -11.12 -4.43
N ALA A 46 -17.74 -11.88 -4.23
CA ALA A 46 -17.77 -13.34 -4.39
C ALA A 46 -18.72 -14.02 -3.39
N ARG A 47 -18.75 -13.58 -2.14
CA ARG A 47 -19.68 -14.10 -1.12
C ARG A 47 -21.14 -13.79 -1.41
N GLN A 48 -21.44 -12.80 -2.27
CA GLN A 48 -22.80 -12.55 -2.78
C GLN A 48 -23.11 -13.36 -4.04
N GLY A 49 -22.25 -14.30 -4.42
CA GLY A 49 -22.45 -15.19 -5.58
C GLY A 49 -21.98 -14.60 -6.91
N ALA A 50 -21.35 -13.44 -6.94
CA ALA A 50 -20.79 -12.87 -8.17
C ALA A 50 -19.52 -13.63 -8.59
N LYS A 51 -19.41 -14.00 -9.86
CA LYS A 51 -18.15 -14.47 -10.44
C LYS A 51 -17.16 -13.30 -10.47
N THR A 52 -16.15 -13.36 -9.61
CA THR A 52 -15.27 -12.22 -9.32
C THR A 52 -13.82 -12.51 -9.68
N ALA A 53 -13.14 -11.53 -10.25
CA ALA A 53 -11.69 -11.52 -10.40
C ALA A 53 -11.06 -10.30 -9.71
N ILE A 54 -9.81 -10.45 -9.27
CA ILE A 54 -8.99 -9.38 -8.72
C ILE A 54 -7.66 -9.31 -9.46
N VAL A 55 -7.27 -8.10 -9.87
CA VAL A 55 -6.03 -7.82 -10.59
C VAL A 55 -5.06 -7.07 -9.68
N GLU A 56 -3.84 -7.59 -9.51
CA GLU A 56 -2.80 -6.99 -8.68
C GLU A 56 -1.45 -7.01 -9.39
N ARG A 57 -0.76 -5.85 -9.39
CA ARG A 57 0.55 -5.69 -10.03
C ARG A 57 1.68 -6.45 -9.33
N TYR A 58 1.53 -6.70 -8.04
CA TYR A 58 2.49 -7.45 -7.25
C TYR A 58 2.12 -8.94 -7.15
N GLY A 59 3.05 -9.76 -6.63
CA GLY A 59 2.84 -11.18 -6.37
C GLY A 59 2.14 -11.47 -5.03
N PHE A 60 1.53 -10.47 -4.42
CA PHE A 60 0.84 -10.55 -3.13
C PHE A 60 -0.17 -9.43 -2.99
N PHE A 61 -1.11 -9.60 -2.08
CA PHE A 61 -2.15 -8.63 -1.75
C PHE A 61 -1.81 -7.81 -0.51
N GLY A 62 -2.57 -6.74 -0.27
CA GLY A 62 -2.47 -5.90 0.90
C GLY A 62 -2.00 -4.47 0.64
N GLY A 63 -1.54 -4.15 -0.57
CA GLY A 63 -1.18 -2.78 -0.98
C GLY A 63 -0.25 -2.09 0.01
N MET A 64 -0.61 -0.88 0.46
CA MET A 64 0.24 -0.08 1.36
C MET A 64 0.56 -0.77 2.69
N ALA A 65 -0.31 -1.64 3.20
CA ALA A 65 -0.02 -2.41 4.42
C ALA A 65 1.13 -3.41 4.23
N THR A 66 1.35 -3.87 3.00
CA THR A 66 2.37 -4.89 2.69
C THR A 66 3.57 -4.35 1.94
N ILE A 67 3.39 -3.79 0.73
CA ILE A 67 4.51 -3.24 -0.04
C ILE A 67 5.04 -1.93 0.55
N GLY A 68 4.16 -1.13 1.15
CA GLY A 68 4.50 0.17 1.72
C GLY A 68 4.95 0.14 3.18
N TYR A 69 4.83 -1.00 3.87
CA TYR A 69 5.07 -1.12 5.31
C TYR A 69 4.31 -0.07 6.14
N VAL A 70 3.12 0.32 5.69
CA VAL A 70 2.27 1.25 6.42
C VAL A 70 1.55 0.50 7.53
N ALA A 71 2.08 0.60 8.72
CA ALA A 71 1.54 0.03 9.94
C ALA A 71 1.30 1.16 10.98
N PRO A 72 0.36 1.00 11.90
CA PRO A 72 -0.61 -0.09 12.09
C PRO A 72 -1.86 0.08 11.21
N ILE A 73 -2.78 -0.90 11.23
CA ILE A 73 -4.15 -0.67 10.76
C ILE A 73 -4.89 0.03 11.90
N SER A 74 -5.31 1.25 11.68
CA SER A 74 -5.94 2.13 12.68
C SER A 74 -7.39 2.34 12.33
N VAL A 75 -8.10 2.49 13.16
CA VAL A 75 -8.85 2.54 14.38
C VAL A 75 -10.13 1.76 14.11
N PHE A 76 -10.29 0.56 14.62
CA PHE A 76 -11.52 -0.24 14.43
C PHE A 76 -12.59 0.06 15.46
N ALA A 77 -12.22 0.67 16.60
CA ALA A 77 -13.13 1.01 17.67
C ALA A 77 -13.08 2.49 18.05
N LEU A 78 -14.20 3.03 18.44
CA LEU A 78 -14.35 4.36 19.00
C LEU A 78 -15.05 4.27 20.35
N LYS A 79 -14.49 4.89 21.40
CA LYS A 79 -15.03 4.84 22.77
C LYS A 79 -15.35 3.41 23.25
N ASN A 80 -14.45 2.46 23.02
CA ASN A 80 -14.60 1.03 23.31
C ASN A 80 -15.68 0.29 22.48
N GLU A 81 -16.31 0.93 21.50
CA GLU A 81 -17.28 0.31 20.62
C GLU A 81 -16.66 0.03 19.26
N LEU A 82 -16.81 -1.19 18.77
CA LEU A 82 -16.33 -1.58 17.44
C LEU A 82 -17.17 -0.86 16.38
N VAL A 83 -16.54 -0.01 15.56
CA VAL A 83 -17.21 0.75 14.49
C VAL A 83 -16.93 0.19 13.10
N ILE A 84 -15.83 -0.58 12.93
CA ILE A 84 -15.49 -1.27 11.70
C ILE A 84 -15.67 -2.76 11.92
N GLY A 85 -16.71 -3.34 11.30
CA GLY A 85 -17.08 -4.75 11.42
C GLY A 85 -16.97 -5.49 10.08
N GLY A 86 -17.71 -6.61 9.98
CA GLY A 86 -17.81 -7.40 8.76
C GLY A 86 -16.49 -8.05 8.32
N ILE A 87 -16.25 -8.10 7.01
CA ILE A 87 -15.07 -8.77 6.43
C ILE A 87 -13.75 -8.16 6.91
N PRO A 88 -13.58 -6.84 7.05
CA PRO A 88 -12.36 -6.25 7.62
C PRO A 88 -12.06 -6.76 9.03
N TRP A 89 -13.07 -6.86 9.89
CA TRP A 89 -12.89 -7.38 11.24
C TRP A 89 -12.63 -8.89 11.27
N GLU A 90 -13.30 -9.63 10.40
CA GLU A 90 -13.02 -11.06 10.20
C GLU A 90 -11.55 -11.27 9.79
N PHE A 91 -11.05 -10.47 8.85
CA PHE A 91 -9.64 -10.50 8.45
C PHE A 91 -8.71 -10.30 9.63
N VAL A 92 -8.94 -9.26 10.44
CA VAL A 92 -8.13 -8.97 11.62
C VAL A 92 -8.14 -10.14 12.61
N LYS A 93 -9.32 -10.71 12.90
CA LYS A 93 -9.45 -11.85 13.81
C LYS A 93 -8.76 -13.11 13.29
N ARG A 94 -8.80 -13.35 11.98
CA ARG A 94 -8.06 -14.46 11.35
C ARG A 94 -6.55 -14.23 11.45
N LEU A 95 -6.09 -13.02 11.18
CA LEU A 95 -4.68 -12.66 11.28
C LEU A 95 -4.18 -12.83 12.72
N GLU A 96 -4.96 -12.39 13.72
CA GLU A 96 -4.68 -12.60 15.14
C GLU A 96 -4.57 -14.10 15.48
N SER A 97 -5.52 -14.91 15.00
CA SER A 97 -5.52 -16.37 15.24
C SER A 97 -4.32 -17.10 14.61
N MET A 98 -3.71 -16.50 13.58
CA MET A 98 -2.47 -16.97 12.97
C MET A 98 -1.20 -16.50 13.72
N GLY A 99 -1.34 -15.74 14.81
CA GLY A 99 -0.23 -15.09 15.50
C GLY A 99 0.35 -13.88 14.75
N GLY A 100 -0.35 -13.40 13.73
CA GLY A 100 0.10 -12.34 12.84
C GLY A 100 -0.47 -10.96 13.17
N ALA A 101 -1.25 -10.82 14.24
CA ALA A 101 -1.74 -9.52 14.67
C ALA A 101 -1.89 -9.44 16.18
N PHE A 102 -1.79 -8.22 16.68
CA PHE A 102 -2.13 -7.84 18.05
C PHE A 102 -3.15 -6.70 18.01
N ILE A 103 -4.28 -6.90 18.68
CA ILE A 103 -5.40 -5.94 18.73
C ILE A 103 -5.28 -5.14 20.03
N GLU A 104 -5.00 -3.87 19.90
CA GLU A 104 -4.84 -2.98 21.03
C GLU A 104 -6.14 -2.24 21.34
N TRP A 105 -6.72 -2.55 22.48
CA TRP A 105 -7.89 -1.85 23.02
C TRP A 105 -7.46 -0.62 23.84
N PRO A 106 -8.29 0.44 23.95
CA PRO A 106 -9.71 0.53 23.54
C PRO A 106 -9.99 0.99 22.12
N LYS A 107 -8.97 1.32 21.32
CA LYS A 107 -9.14 1.84 19.95
C LYS A 107 -9.18 0.74 18.90
N ALA A 108 -8.81 -0.46 19.27
CA ALA A 108 -8.57 -1.56 18.36
C ALA A 108 -7.66 -1.12 17.18
N ASN A 109 -6.48 -0.58 17.50
CA ASN A 109 -5.38 -0.48 16.58
C ASN A 109 -4.78 -1.86 16.39
N ILE A 110 -4.34 -2.18 15.21
CA ILE A 110 -3.86 -3.51 14.87
C ILE A 110 -2.39 -3.42 14.45
N ASP A 111 -1.52 -3.90 15.32
CA ASP A 111 -0.15 -4.23 14.94
C ASP A 111 -0.15 -5.54 14.20
N PHE A 112 0.67 -5.69 13.16
CA PHE A 112 0.64 -6.90 12.36
C PHE A 112 2.00 -7.29 11.77
N ASP A 113 2.11 -8.60 11.53
CA ASP A 113 3.17 -9.19 10.73
C ASP A 113 2.83 -9.09 9.24
N VAL A 114 3.72 -8.49 8.45
CA VAL A 114 3.48 -8.23 7.02
C VAL A 114 3.35 -9.51 6.20
N GLU A 115 4.15 -10.54 6.50
CA GLU A 115 4.12 -11.78 5.72
C GLU A 115 2.86 -12.60 6.05
N LEU A 116 2.46 -12.66 7.32
CA LEU A 116 1.20 -13.28 7.70
C LEU A 116 -0.02 -12.51 7.18
N TYR A 117 0.08 -11.18 7.07
CA TYR A 117 -0.94 -10.35 6.41
C TYR A 117 -1.14 -10.79 4.95
N LYS A 118 -0.05 -10.87 4.15
CA LYS A 118 -0.10 -11.34 2.76
C LYS A 118 -0.75 -12.72 2.65
N LEU A 119 -0.34 -13.65 3.51
CA LEU A 119 -0.87 -15.01 3.53
C LEU A 119 -2.35 -15.05 3.91
N CYS A 120 -2.78 -14.25 4.89
CA CYS A 120 -4.18 -14.16 5.31
C CYS A 120 -5.06 -13.62 4.18
N CYS A 121 -4.65 -12.53 3.52
CA CYS A 121 -5.34 -12.00 2.33
C CYS A 121 -5.52 -13.06 1.26
N GLN A 122 -4.44 -13.73 0.87
CA GLN A 122 -4.46 -14.76 -0.17
C GLN A 122 -5.39 -15.92 0.19
N ARG A 123 -5.38 -16.37 1.45
CA ARG A 123 -6.26 -17.44 1.91
C ARG A 123 -7.73 -17.05 1.82
N MET A 124 -8.08 -15.87 2.33
CA MET A 124 -9.48 -15.41 2.32
C MET A 124 -10.02 -15.19 0.90
N ILE A 125 -9.19 -14.62 0.00
CA ILE A 125 -9.54 -14.43 -1.41
C ILE A 125 -9.81 -15.79 -2.08
N ARG A 126 -8.91 -16.76 -1.88
CA ARG A 126 -9.04 -18.12 -2.43
C ARG A 126 -10.24 -18.87 -1.87
N GLU A 127 -10.48 -18.78 -0.56
CA GLU A 127 -11.65 -19.40 0.09
C GLU A 127 -12.97 -18.83 -0.43
N ALA A 128 -12.98 -17.55 -0.83
CA ALA A 128 -14.14 -16.91 -1.43
C ALA A 128 -14.36 -17.31 -2.91
N GLY A 129 -13.42 -18.04 -3.54
CA GLY A 129 -13.52 -18.47 -4.92
C GLY A 129 -13.26 -17.34 -5.95
N VAL A 130 -12.47 -16.34 -5.59
CA VAL A 130 -12.09 -15.24 -6.47
C VAL A 130 -10.92 -15.66 -7.36
N ASP A 131 -11.02 -15.40 -8.67
CA ASP A 131 -9.93 -15.59 -9.62
C ASP A 131 -8.86 -14.51 -9.42
N MET A 132 -7.60 -14.91 -9.21
CA MET A 132 -6.50 -14.01 -8.89
C MET A 132 -5.57 -13.81 -10.09
N TYR A 133 -5.43 -12.57 -10.55
CA TYR A 133 -4.47 -12.13 -11.55
C TYR A 133 -3.36 -11.34 -10.84
N MET A 134 -2.39 -12.04 -10.28
CA MET A 134 -1.18 -11.43 -9.68
C MET A 134 -0.11 -11.18 -10.75
N HIS A 135 0.89 -10.33 -10.44
CA HIS A 135 1.90 -9.88 -11.40
C HIS A 135 1.28 -9.36 -12.70
N SER A 136 0.12 -8.70 -12.59
CA SER A 136 -0.66 -8.22 -13.71
C SER A 136 -0.93 -6.72 -13.54
N ALA A 137 -0.30 -5.92 -14.38
CA ALA A 137 -0.54 -4.48 -14.40
C ALA A 137 -1.79 -4.17 -15.25
N MET A 138 -2.72 -3.39 -14.71
CA MET A 138 -3.80 -2.81 -15.51
C MET A 138 -3.26 -1.60 -16.25
N ILE A 139 -3.39 -1.59 -17.57
CA ILE A 139 -2.75 -0.60 -18.44
C ILE A 139 -3.73 0.15 -19.34
N GLY A 140 -5.01 -0.19 -19.28
CA GLY A 140 -6.04 0.46 -20.06
C GLY A 140 -7.41 -0.15 -19.88
N CYS A 141 -8.40 0.47 -20.49
CA CYS A 141 -9.75 -0.07 -20.60
C CYS A 141 -10.36 0.27 -21.96
N GLU A 142 -11.36 -0.52 -22.37
CA GLU A 142 -12.18 -0.25 -23.53
C GLU A 142 -13.56 0.22 -23.07
N MET A 143 -14.04 1.28 -23.68
CA MET A 143 -15.29 1.94 -23.33
C MET A 143 -16.35 1.76 -24.42
N GLU A 144 -17.58 1.49 -24.01
CA GLU A 144 -18.77 1.66 -24.85
C GLU A 144 -19.60 2.82 -24.28
N GLY A 145 -19.51 3.98 -24.90
CA GLY A 145 -20.09 5.21 -24.38
C GLY A 145 -19.45 5.59 -23.03
N LYS A 146 -20.24 5.51 -21.96
CA LYS A 146 -19.77 5.79 -20.58
C LYS A 146 -19.55 4.54 -19.72
N ARG A 147 -19.55 3.38 -20.33
CA ARG A 147 -19.42 2.10 -19.66
C ARG A 147 -18.09 1.45 -20.01
N ILE A 148 -17.37 0.95 -19.04
CA ILE A 148 -16.20 0.09 -19.25
C ILE A 148 -16.71 -1.29 -19.66
N GLU A 149 -16.29 -1.80 -20.82
CA GLU A 149 -16.59 -3.14 -21.30
C GLU A 149 -15.52 -4.13 -20.93
N THR A 150 -14.25 -3.74 -21.08
CA THR A 150 -13.10 -4.56 -20.75
C THR A 150 -12.00 -3.72 -20.10
N VAL A 151 -11.18 -4.37 -19.32
CA VAL A 151 -9.89 -3.83 -18.91
C VAL A 151 -8.77 -4.60 -19.59
N ILE A 152 -7.68 -3.90 -19.86
CA ILE A 152 -6.47 -4.45 -20.48
C ILE A 152 -5.43 -4.64 -19.39
N ILE A 153 -4.92 -5.85 -19.27
CA ILE A 153 -3.86 -6.19 -18.35
C ILE A 153 -2.59 -6.64 -19.08
N GLU A 154 -1.45 -6.33 -18.52
CA GLU A 154 -0.15 -6.84 -18.95
C GLU A 154 0.43 -7.75 -17.89
N ASN A 155 0.84 -8.95 -18.30
CA ASN A 155 1.46 -9.93 -17.43
C ASN A 155 2.46 -10.81 -18.20
N LYS A 156 2.88 -11.92 -17.62
CA LYS A 156 3.86 -12.83 -18.24
C LYS A 156 3.37 -13.46 -19.56
N ASN A 157 2.05 -13.58 -19.75
CA ASN A 157 1.45 -14.09 -20.99
C ASN A 157 1.42 -13.02 -22.10
N GLY A 158 1.69 -11.78 -21.76
CA GLY A 158 1.57 -10.61 -22.63
C GLY A 158 0.34 -9.77 -22.30
N LEU A 159 -0.32 -9.20 -23.31
CA LEU A 159 -1.55 -8.45 -23.13
C LEU A 159 -2.75 -9.40 -23.12
N GLU A 160 -3.63 -9.20 -22.16
CA GLU A 160 -4.90 -9.92 -22.00
C GLU A 160 -6.02 -8.93 -21.67
N THR A 161 -7.26 -9.28 -21.95
CA THR A 161 -8.42 -8.49 -21.55
C THR A 161 -9.34 -9.26 -20.61
N LEU A 162 -9.96 -8.55 -19.68
CA LEU A 162 -10.99 -9.07 -18.79
C LEU A 162 -12.28 -8.29 -19.02
N ALA A 163 -13.36 -8.99 -19.38
CA ALA A 163 -14.68 -8.41 -19.54
C ALA A 163 -15.49 -8.54 -18.24
N SER A 164 -16.27 -7.52 -17.89
CA SER A 164 -17.11 -7.56 -16.70
C SER A 164 -18.35 -6.69 -16.81
N LYS A 165 -19.35 -7.00 -15.97
CA LYS A 165 -20.53 -6.16 -15.81
C LYS A 165 -20.24 -4.95 -14.92
N VAL A 166 -19.37 -5.13 -13.92
CA VAL A 166 -19.00 -4.10 -12.95
C VAL A 166 -17.49 -4.12 -12.74
N PHE A 167 -16.88 -2.95 -12.72
CA PHE A 167 -15.49 -2.74 -12.34
C PHE A 167 -15.42 -1.90 -11.09
N ILE A 168 -14.58 -2.27 -10.13
CA ILE A 168 -14.36 -1.53 -8.89
C ILE A 168 -12.91 -1.07 -8.86
N ASP A 169 -12.70 0.24 -8.86
CA ASP A 169 -11.37 0.83 -8.76
C ASP A 169 -10.90 0.83 -7.30
N CYS A 170 -9.88 0.04 -7.03
CA CYS A 170 -9.17 -0.08 -5.76
C CYS A 170 -7.65 0.10 -5.94
N THR A 171 -7.24 0.82 -6.99
CA THR A 171 -5.82 1.02 -7.34
C THR A 171 -5.08 1.91 -6.36
N GLY A 172 -5.80 2.67 -5.55
CA GLY A 172 -5.25 3.62 -4.57
C GLY A 172 -5.18 5.05 -5.12
N ASP A 173 -4.82 5.20 -6.39
CA ASP A 173 -4.69 6.50 -7.04
C ASP A 173 -5.81 6.80 -8.06
N GLY A 174 -6.76 5.88 -8.22
CA GLY A 174 -7.86 6.02 -9.19
C GLY A 174 -7.43 5.75 -10.63
N ASP A 175 -6.48 4.84 -10.82
CA ASP A 175 -5.88 4.55 -12.14
C ASP A 175 -6.93 4.12 -13.15
N LEU A 176 -7.87 3.24 -12.78
CA LEU A 176 -8.91 2.80 -13.67
C LEU A 176 -9.90 3.92 -14.02
N ALA A 177 -10.27 4.74 -13.05
CA ALA A 177 -11.12 5.91 -13.25
C ALA A 177 -10.45 6.90 -14.21
N HIS A 178 -9.15 7.13 -14.06
CA HIS A 178 -8.37 7.97 -14.96
C HIS A 178 -8.32 7.39 -16.39
N MET A 179 -8.06 6.08 -16.52
CA MET A 179 -8.06 5.39 -17.83
C MET A 179 -9.41 5.42 -18.53
N ALA A 180 -10.49 5.55 -17.79
CA ALA A 180 -11.86 5.66 -18.27
C ALA A 180 -12.33 7.11 -18.50
N ASP A 181 -11.43 8.09 -18.47
CA ASP A 181 -11.72 9.52 -18.62
C ASP A 181 -12.76 10.04 -17.61
N VAL A 182 -12.82 9.44 -16.41
CA VAL A 182 -13.68 9.95 -15.34
C VAL A 182 -13.11 11.29 -14.84
N PRO A 183 -13.92 12.34 -14.71
CA PRO A 183 -13.44 13.61 -14.19
C PRO A 183 -12.81 13.46 -12.81
N MET A 184 -11.52 13.78 -12.68
CA MET A 184 -10.79 13.75 -11.42
C MET A 184 -10.78 15.13 -10.81
N GLN A 185 -11.11 15.21 -9.51
CA GLN A 185 -11.00 16.47 -8.80
C GLN A 185 -9.57 16.64 -8.28
N PRO A 186 -8.86 17.70 -8.72
CA PRO A 186 -7.54 18.00 -8.17
C PRO A 186 -7.66 18.34 -6.68
N ASN A 187 -6.59 18.10 -5.94
CA ASN A 187 -6.55 18.45 -4.52
C ASN A 187 -6.82 19.95 -4.35
N PRO A 188 -7.78 20.37 -3.49
CA PRO A 188 -7.99 21.78 -3.18
C PRO A 188 -6.69 22.41 -2.67
N GLY A 189 -6.17 23.39 -3.40
CA GLY A 189 -4.88 24.04 -3.07
C GLY A 189 -3.67 23.55 -3.86
N GLY A 190 -3.81 22.48 -4.67
CA GLY A 190 -2.74 22.01 -5.57
C GLY A 190 -1.55 21.32 -4.88
N GLU A 191 -1.56 21.21 -3.55
CA GLU A 191 -0.49 20.53 -2.80
C GLU A 191 -0.80 19.04 -2.64
N LEU A 192 0.15 18.20 -3.06
CA LEU A 192 0.10 16.76 -2.85
C LEU A 192 0.61 16.40 -1.46
N GLN A 193 0.05 15.33 -0.87
CA GLN A 193 0.58 14.78 0.36
C GLN A 193 2.03 14.32 0.14
N PRO A 194 2.94 14.64 1.07
CA PRO A 194 4.33 14.22 0.92
C PRO A 194 4.45 12.69 1.03
N SER A 195 5.18 12.11 0.09
CA SER A 195 5.54 10.70 0.12
C SER A 195 6.54 10.40 1.23
N SER A 196 6.48 9.18 1.76
CA SER A 196 7.38 8.63 2.77
C SER A 196 7.91 7.29 2.32
N TYR A 197 9.17 7.03 2.61
CA TYR A 197 9.72 5.70 2.60
C TYR A 197 9.63 5.12 4.01
N CYS A 198 8.75 4.14 4.20
CA CYS A 198 8.68 3.38 5.44
C CYS A 198 9.67 2.20 5.38
N PHE A 199 10.28 1.88 6.49
CA PHE A 199 11.28 0.81 6.56
C PHE A 199 11.28 0.16 7.95
N ILE A 200 11.90 -1.02 8.05
CA ILE A 200 12.04 -1.73 9.32
C ILE A 200 13.46 -1.53 9.84
N LEU A 201 13.57 -1.17 11.12
CA LEU A 201 14.82 -1.25 11.89
C LEU A 201 14.80 -2.54 12.71
N SER A 202 15.90 -3.29 12.65
CA SER A 202 16.16 -4.47 13.49
C SER A 202 17.34 -4.21 14.40
N GLY A 203 17.43 -4.99 15.48
CA GLY A 203 18.45 -4.81 16.53
C GLY A 203 18.11 -3.66 17.47
N VAL A 204 16.84 -3.36 17.63
CA VAL A 204 16.32 -2.31 18.51
C VAL A 204 15.82 -2.92 19.81
N ASP A 205 16.09 -2.29 20.95
CA ASP A 205 15.47 -2.67 22.22
C ASP A 205 13.99 -2.23 22.23
N THR A 206 13.13 -3.13 21.77
CA THR A 206 11.68 -2.89 21.69
C THR A 206 11.00 -2.89 23.06
N GLU A 207 11.72 -3.27 24.13
CA GLU A 207 11.22 -3.28 25.51
C GLU A 207 11.68 -2.04 26.30
N SER A 208 12.52 -1.18 25.70
CA SER A 208 12.96 0.04 26.34
C SER A 208 11.78 0.98 26.64
N GLU A 209 11.82 1.64 27.81
CA GLU A 209 10.78 2.62 28.19
C GLU A 209 10.62 3.72 27.13
N LEU A 210 11.73 4.20 26.59
CA LEU A 210 11.71 5.25 25.56
C LEU A 210 10.93 4.80 24.33
N LEU A 211 11.22 3.63 23.78
CA LEU A 211 10.57 3.14 22.57
C LEU A 211 9.12 2.77 22.84
N ASN A 212 8.83 2.10 23.96
CA ASN A 212 7.46 1.81 24.38
C ASN A 212 6.60 3.07 24.45
N ARG A 213 7.14 4.19 24.94
CA ARG A 213 6.45 5.48 24.94
C ARG A 213 6.28 6.10 23.56
N CYS A 214 7.11 5.70 22.59
CA CYS A 214 7.09 6.19 21.22
C CYS A 214 6.29 5.29 20.25
N MET A 215 5.91 4.08 20.68
CA MET A 215 5.14 3.18 19.84
C MET A 215 3.67 3.55 19.81
N TYR A 216 3.07 3.39 18.66
CA TYR A 216 1.69 3.84 18.41
C TYR A 216 0.65 3.08 19.24
N HIS A 217 0.99 1.86 19.68
CA HIS A 217 0.06 0.97 20.37
C HIS A 217 -0.27 1.35 21.81
N ASN A 218 0.49 2.19 22.48
CA ASN A 218 0.26 2.49 23.90
C ASN A 218 -0.88 3.47 24.19
N GLY A 219 -1.93 3.48 23.33
CA GLY A 219 -3.13 4.30 23.54
C GLY A 219 -2.88 5.81 23.54
N ILE A 220 -1.65 6.18 23.41
CA ILE A 220 -1.15 7.52 23.49
C ILE A 220 -0.88 8.01 22.05
N ASN A 221 -1.55 9.01 21.61
CA ASN A 221 -1.67 9.37 20.20
C ASN A 221 -0.56 10.26 19.65
N GLY A 222 -0.10 9.88 18.47
CA GLY A 222 0.46 10.79 17.50
C GLY A 222 1.91 11.26 17.74
N PRO A 223 2.36 12.27 17.00
CA PRO A 223 3.76 12.73 16.98
C PRO A 223 4.28 13.26 18.33
N SER A 224 3.39 13.56 19.28
CA SER A 224 3.76 14.01 20.62
C SER A 224 4.54 12.98 21.43
N GLN A 225 4.43 11.70 21.10
CA GLN A 225 5.06 10.61 21.83
C GLN A 225 6.44 10.24 21.34
N CYS A 226 6.67 10.47 20.06
CA CYS A 226 8.02 10.42 19.52
C CYS A 226 8.82 11.69 19.86
N LYS A 227 8.24 12.60 20.67
CA LYS A 227 8.86 13.87 21.01
C LYS A 227 10.30 13.73 21.54
N PRO A 228 10.63 12.84 22.49
CA PRO A 228 12.01 12.69 22.96
C PRO A 228 12.99 12.29 21.85
N VAL A 229 12.61 11.36 20.98
CA VAL A 229 13.45 10.95 19.86
C VAL A 229 13.56 12.08 18.83
N ARG A 230 12.46 12.76 18.53
CA ARG A 230 12.43 13.90 17.61
C ARG A 230 13.34 15.03 18.10
N GLU A 231 13.26 15.41 19.35
CA GLU A 231 14.10 16.46 19.94
C GLU A 231 15.57 16.10 19.88
N LYS A 232 15.92 14.84 20.15
CA LYS A 232 17.31 14.35 20.04
C LYS A 232 17.81 14.42 18.58
N LEU A 233 17.01 14.00 17.61
CA LEU A 233 17.36 14.09 16.19
C LEU A 233 17.52 15.55 15.73
N LEU A 234 16.66 16.45 16.17
CA LEU A 234 16.78 17.89 15.88
C LEU A 234 18.04 18.50 16.48
N ALA A 235 18.37 18.14 17.72
CA ALA A 235 19.60 18.59 18.37
C ALA A 235 20.84 18.07 17.63
N MET A 236 20.86 16.82 17.20
CA MET A 236 21.95 16.25 16.40
C MET A 236 22.09 16.96 15.05
N LYS A 237 20.97 17.25 14.39
CA LYS A 237 20.97 18.03 13.13
C LYS A 237 21.53 19.44 13.34
N ALA A 238 21.13 20.11 14.42
CA ALA A 238 21.66 21.42 14.77
C ALA A 238 23.16 21.40 15.11
N ALA A 239 23.67 20.27 15.62
CA ALA A 239 25.09 20.04 15.86
C ALA A 239 25.89 19.61 14.61
N GLY A 240 25.27 19.61 13.42
CA GLY A 240 25.94 19.34 12.14
C GLY A 240 25.81 17.89 11.65
N ALA A 241 24.99 17.05 12.28
CA ALA A 241 24.73 15.71 11.73
C ALA A 241 24.02 15.79 10.36
N ASP A 242 24.46 14.97 9.41
CA ASP A 242 23.88 14.88 8.06
C ASP A 242 22.49 14.22 8.10
N LEU A 243 21.52 14.92 8.66
CA LEU A 243 20.14 14.51 8.71
C LEU A 243 19.29 15.28 7.71
N PRO A 244 18.52 14.58 6.86
CA PRO A 244 17.57 15.23 5.96
C PRO A 244 16.43 15.89 6.75
N ASP A 245 15.59 16.65 6.05
CA ASP A 245 14.30 17.05 6.60
C ASP A 245 13.43 15.82 6.78
N PHE A 246 12.74 15.74 7.91
CA PHE A 246 11.95 14.60 8.29
C PHE A 246 10.62 15.00 8.93
N GLY A 247 9.64 14.10 8.79
CA GLY A 247 8.39 14.12 9.56
C GLY A 247 8.57 13.45 10.92
N GLY A 248 7.55 13.02 11.60
CA GLY A 248 7.56 12.20 12.80
C GLY A 248 8.74 12.33 13.76
N PRO A 249 9.41 11.25 14.11
CA PRO A 249 9.22 9.85 13.68
C PRO A 249 7.95 9.21 14.23
N TRP A 250 7.42 8.25 13.48
CA TRP A 250 6.40 7.32 13.97
C TRP A 250 7.00 5.91 13.97
N PHE A 251 6.82 5.21 15.09
CA PHE A 251 7.28 3.85 15.28
C PHE A 251 6.08 2.94 15.48
N ASN A 252 6.08 1.79 14.82
CA ASN A 252 5.02 0.80 14.93
C ASN A 252 5.60 -0.59 15.16
N ASN A 253 4.91 -1.39 15.96
CA ASN A 253 5.27 -2.77 16.18
C ASN A 253 5.00 -3.59 14.90
N VAL A 254 5.92 -4.51 14.60
CA VAL A 254 5.84 -5.42 13.44
C VAL A 254 5.76 -6.88 13.85
N MET A 255 5.37 -7.15 15.11
CA MET A 255 5.22 -8.49 15.70
C MET A 255 6.53 -9.29 15.80
N HIS A 256 7.68 -8.66 15.55
CA HIS A 256 9.00 -9.27 15.68
C HIS A 256 9.80 -8.54 16.77
N LYS A 257 10.15 -9.27 17.84
CA LYS A 257 11.00 -8.73 18.91
C LYS A 257 12.30 -8.17 18.33
N GLY A 258 12.68 -6.98 18.78
CA GLY A 258 13.87 -6.30 18.29
C GLY A 258 13.72 -5.62 16.94
N SER A 259 12.50 -5.48 16.40
CA SER A 259 12.23 -4.80 15.14
C SER A 259 11.07 -3.83 15.24
N VAL A 260 11.17 -2.69 14.54
CA VAL A 260 10.11 -1.68 14.46
C VAL A 260 9.98 -1.14 13.05
N ALA A 261 8.75 -0.87 12.63
CA ALA A 261 8.50 -0.09 11.41
C ALA A 261 8.66 1.39 11.72
N VAL A 262 9.31 2.11 10.81
CA VAL A 262 9.62 3.53 10.95
C VAL A 262 9.05 4.31 9.78
N ASN A 263 8.30 5.36 10.10
CA ASN A 263 7.85 6.37 9.15
C ASN A 263 8.43 7.72 9.56
N ILE A 264 9.42 8.20 8.82
CA ILE A 264 10.15 9.41 9.17
C ILE A 264 10.50 10.29 7.97
N THR A 265 10.77 9.70 6.82
CA THR A 265 11.19 10.45 5.63
C THR A 265 10.02 11.23 5.03
N ARG A 266 10.33 12.35 4.36
CA ARG A 266 9.33 13.17 3.66
C ARG A 266 9.89 13.73 2.38
N ARG A 267 9.08 13.67 1.32
CA ARG A 267 9.32 14.37 0.06
C ARG A 267 8.01 14.60 -0.66
N ALA A 268 7.77 15.83 -1.12
CA ALA A 268 6.71 16.08 -2.09
C ALA A 268 7.07 15.38 -3.40
N ALA A 269 6.14 14.58 -3.92
CA ALA A 269 6.31 13.85 -5.16
C ALA A 269 4.96 13.70 -5.87
N ASP A 270 5.00 13.85 -7.18
CA ASP A 270 3.86 13.56 -8.04
C ASP A 270 3.99 12.12 -8.54
N ALA A 271 3.10 11.23 -8.07
CA ALA A 271 3.09 9.83 -8.45
C ALA A 271 2.54 9.61 -9.87
N THR A 272 1.90 10.62 -10.47
CA THR A 272 1.44 10.58 -11.88
C THR A 272 2.56 10.85 -12.87
N ASP A 273 3.66 11.50 -12.44
CA ASP A 273 4.89 11.62 -13.20
C ASP A 273 5.90 10.55 -12.76
N ASN A 274 6.04 9.51 -13.56
CA ASN A 274 6.94 8.38 -13.26
C ASN A 274 8.40 8.80 -13.03
N ARG A 275 8.93 9.82 -13.71
CA ARG A 275 10.30 10.30 -13.49
C ARG A 275 10.44 11.01 -12.14
N ASN A 276 9.47 11.85 -11.80
CA ASN A 276 9.41 12.52 -10.50
C ASN A 276 9.28 11.49 -9.38
N PHE A 277 8.39 10.51 -9.54
CA PHE A 277 8.16 9.46 -8.56
C PHE A 277 9.40 8.56 -8.38
N SER A 278 10.04 8.13 -9.46
CA SER A 278 11.29 7.34 -9.40
C SER A 278 12.42 8.09 -8.70
N ALA A 279 12.57 9.38 -8.97
CA ALA A 279 13.54 10.21 -8.27
C ALA A 279 13.21 10.38 -6.78
N ALA A 280 11.92 10.43 -6.44
CA ALA A 280 11.46 10.44 -5.04
C ALA A 280 11.82 9.15 -4.30
N GLU A 281 11.57 8.00 -4.90
CA GLU A 281 11.93 6.69 -4.38
C GLU A 281 13.43 6.61 -4.02
N CYS A 282 14.31 6.98 -4.95
CA CYS A 282 15.74 6.99 -4.72
C CYS A 282 16.13 7.90 -3.55
N GLN A 283 15.65 9.14 -3.56
CA GLN A 283 15.99 10.12 -2.53
C GLN A 283 15.45 9.76 -1.15
N LEU A 284 14.25 9.16 -1.08
CA LEU A 284 13.66 8.76 0.19
C LEU A 284 14.42 7.58 0.82
N ARG A 285 14.94 6.65 0.01
CA ARG A 285 15.82 5.56 0.51
C ARG A 285 17.13 6.11 1.07
N GLU A 286 17.78 7.03 0.35
CA GLU A 286 18.99 7.72 0.85
C GLU A 286 18.73 8.43 2.18
N LYS A 287 17.61 9.15 2.28
CA LYS A 287 17.19 9.78 3.53
C LYS A 287 16.97 8.76 4.66
N GLY A 288 16.38 7.62 4.38
CA GLY A 288 16.15 6.55 5.34
C GLY A 288 17.47 5.99 5.89
N ILE A 289 18.46 5.74 5.01
CA ILE A 289 19.78 5.26 5.42
C ILE A 289 20.51 6.28 6.30
N LYS A 290 20.47 7.57 5.97
CA LYS A 290 21.07 8.64 6.81
C LYS A 290 20.48 8.65 8.21
N VAL A 291 19.15 8.55 8.33
CA VAL A 291 18.47 8.49 9.62
C VAL A 291 18.90 7.24 10.41
N ARG A 292 18.99 6.08 9.74
CA ARG A 292 19.45 4.83 10.37
C ARG A 292 20.86 4.96 10.95
N VAL A 293 21.79 5.50 10.19
CA VAL A 293 23.19 5.67 10.61
C VAL A 293 23.25 6.57 11.84
N VAL A 294 22.55 7.70 11.83
CA VAL A 294 22.52 8.63 12.96
C VAL A 294 21.84 7.99 14.18
N ALA A 295 20.72 7.30 14.00
CA ALA A 295 20.03 6.58 15.08
C ALA A 295 20.96 5.51 15.72
N GLY A 296 21.69 4.74 14.91
CA GLY A 296 22.65 3.74 15.39
C GLY A 296 23.87 4.33 16.13
N SER A 297 24.16 5.61 15.92
CA SER A 297 25.23 6.32 16.67
C SER A 297 24.77 6.90 18.00
N MET A 298 23.48 6.85 18.31
CA MET A 298 22.93 7.31 19.59
C MET A 298 23.25 6.29 20.69
N LYS A 299 24.44 6.36 21.27
CA LYS A 299 24.75 5.63 22.51
C LYS A 299 23.71 6.00 23.59
N GLY A 300 22.99 5.01 24.08
CA GLY A 300 21.89 5.17 25.04
C GLY A 300 20.50 4.83 24.47
N VAL A 301 20.42 4.40 23.20
CA VAL A 301 19.30 3.58 22.68
C VAL A 301 19.61 2.09 22.91
N GLU A 302 20.83 1.78 23.38
CA GLU A 302 21.31 0.42 23.71
C GLU A 302 21.05 0.04 25.18
N ALA A 303 20.32 0.82 25.94
CA ALA A 303 20.03 0.47 27.32
C ALA A 303 18.52 0.48 27.58
#